data_214a9a87db26da1eeaf3343ae3fd9bc1
#
_entry.id   214a9a87db26da1eeaf3343ae3fd9bc1
#
_cell.length_a   1.000
_cell.length_b   1.000
_cell.length_c   1.000
_cell.angle_alpha   90.00
_cell.angle_beta   90.00
_cell.angle_gamma   90.00
#
_symmetry.space_group_name_H-M   'P 1'
#
loop_
_entity.id
_entity.type
_entity.pdbx_description
1 polymer ?
#
loop_
_entity_poly.entity_id
_entity_poly.type
_entity_poly.pdbx_seq_one_letter_code
_entity_poly.pdbx_strand_id
1 'polypeptide(L)'
;MSDKDNKTVGRRNLLTNLGVTAVAGLAGAAVATPARAAQSAGFEPARHGNDAWLGELAGSHRVFIDSSTLEGGANALRFASNIIKSHIDEYEGKASDYAMVVCFRHGSASYGFGDALWAKYPAILGRGIDPAPTSNPMSTANAANGQNSIDSMVKDGVHFAICKRSSRRIAAGIAEATGVTPEEAFAEIVAGAIPNAHFVAAGVLAATRAQEYSYSLLYSE
;
A
#
# COMPACT_ATOMS: atom_id res chain seq x y z
N MET A 1 3.06 -58.61 -28.71
CA MET A 1 3.19 -58.08 -27.32
C MET A 1 3.15 -56.58 -27.45
N SER A 2 2.13 -56.01 -26.87
CA SER A 2 1.59 -54.68 -27.16
C SER A 2 2.36 -53.60 -26.40
N ASP A 3 2.88 -52.64 -27.14
CA ASP A 3 3.48 -51.41 -26.62
C ASP A 3 2.37 -50.37 -26.48
N LYS A 4 2.15 -49.86 -25.26
CA LYS A 4 1.14 -48.82 -24.98
C LYS A 4 1.85 -47.47 -24.95
N ASP A 5 1.71 -46.73 -26.03
CA ASP A 5 2.08 -45.33 -26.12
C ASP A 5 1.31 -44.47 -25.10
N ASN A 6 2.00 -43.96 -24.10
CA ASN A 6 1.50 -43.00 -23.15
C ASN A 6 1.77 -41.58 -23.69
N LYS A 7 0.80 -41.01 -24.43
CA LYS A 7 0.87 -39.61 -24.89
C LYS A 7 0.52 -38.67 -23.75
N THR A 8 1.52 -38.02 -23.16
CA THR A 8 1.35 -36.85 -22.31
C THR A 8 0.83 -35.67 -23.12
N VAL A 9 -0.43 -35.31 -22.89
CA VAL A 9 -1.04 -34.12 -23.51
C VAL A 9 -0.45 -32.87 -22.82
N GLY A 10 0.40 -32.17 -23.53
CA GLY A 10 1.00 -30.91 -23.03
C GLY A 10 -0.03 -29.79 -22.95
N ARG A 11 0.05 -29.00 -21.89
CA ARG A 11 -0.81 -27.84 -21.57
C ARG A 11 -0.88 -26.73 -22.65
N ARG A 12 -0.17 -26.88 -23.77
CA ARG A 12 -0.14 -25.91 -24.89
C ARG A 12 -1.30 -26.05 -25.89
N ASN A 13 -2.09 -27.13 -25.87
CA ASN A 13 -3.14 -27.36 -26.85
C ASN A 13 -4.55 -26.92 -26.43
N LEU A 14 -4.71 -26.19 -25.31
CA LEU A 14 -6.03 -25.76 -24.83
C LEU A 14 -6.49 -24.42 -25.41
N LEU A 15 -5.65 -23.70 -26.15
CA LEU A 15 -5.96 -22.36 -26.66
C LEU A 15 -6.26 -22.29 -28.16
N THR A 16 -6.28 -23.43 -28.88
CA THR A 16 -6.41 -23.43 -30.35
C THR A 16 -7.79 -23.83 -30.88
N ASN A 17 -8.80 -24.05 -30.01
CA ASN A 17 -10.13 -24.50 -30.46
C ASN A 17 -11.26 -23.49 -30.08
N LEU A 18 -11.04 -22.19 -30.26
CA LEU A 18 -12.15 -21.23 -30.37
C LEU A 18 -12.25 -20.79 -31.83
N GLY A 19 -13.27 -21.35 -32.47
CA GLY A 19 -13.50 -21.31 -33.93
C GLY A 19 -13.46 -19.92 -34.54
N VAL A 20 -12.68 -19.80 -35.58
CA VAL A 20 -12.73 -18.68 -36.53
C VAL A 20 -13.75 -19.05 -37.60
N THR A 21 -14.92 -18.45 -37.56
CA THR A 21 -15.79 -18.31 -38.74
C THR A 21 -15.39 -17.04 -39.47
N ALA A 22 -14.64 -17.21 -40.55
CA ALA A 22 -14.31 -16.13 -41.47
C ALA A 22 -15.54 -15.73 -42.27
N VAL A 23 -15.96 -14.45 -42.15
CA VAL A 23 -16.77 -13.77 -43.16
C VAL A 23 -15.90 -12.68 -43.75
N ALA A 24 -15.58 -12.83 -45.04
CA ALA A 24 -14.88 -11.82 -45.83
C ALA A 24 -15.75 -10.61 -46.08
N GLY A 25 -15.21 -9.42 -45.84
CA GLY A 25 -15.83 -8.18 -46.34
C GLY A 25 -15.33 -6.92 -45.63
N LEU A 26 -14.57 -6.12 -46.38
CA LEU A 26 -14.28 -4.68 -46.22
C LEU A 26 -13.21 -4.24 -45.24
N ALA A 27 -12.16 -3.69 -45.83
CA ALA A 27 -11.05 -3.00 -45.16
C ALA A 27 -11.54 -1.80 -44.32
N GLY A 28 -11.36 -1.91 -43.02
CA GLY A 28 -11.43 -0.82 -42.07
C GLY A 28 -10.33 -1.07 -41.03
N ALA A 29 -9.41 -0.13 -40.88
CA ALA A 29 -8.37 -0.18 -39.88
C ALA A 29 -9.02 -0.29 -38.49
N ALA A 30 -9.06 -1.50 -37.92
CA ALA A 30 -9.47 -1.71 -36.55
C ALA A 30 -8.35 -1.18 -35.64
N VAL A 31 -8.55 0.02 -35.09
CA VAL A 31 -7.77 0.48 -33.94
C VAL A 31 -8.07 -0.51 -32.82
N ALA A 32 -7.09 -1.30 -32.44
CA ALA A 32 -7.17 -2.21 -31.29
C ALA A 32 -7.36 -1.34 -30.04
N THR A 33 -8.59 -1.18 -29.59
CA THR A 33 -8.90 -0.65 -28.27
C THR A 33 -8.26 -1.60 -27.25
N PRO A 34 -7.42 -1.11 -26.32
CA PRO A 34 -6.89 -1.96 -25.26
C PRO A 34 -8.09 -2.56 -24.53
N ALA A 35 -8.04 -3.88 -24.33
CA ALA A 35 -9.05 -4.60 -23.57
C ALA A 35 -9.04 -4.03 -22.14
N ARG A 36 -9.90 -3.04 -21.89
CA ARG A 36 -10.27 -2.64 -20.54
C ARG A 36 -10.86 -3.87 -19.89
N ALA A 37 -10.21 -4.38 -18.85
CA ALA A 37 -10.75 -5.50 -18.07
C ALA A 37 -12.22 -5.18 -17.81
N ALA A 38 -13.13 -6.01 -18.30
CA ALA A 38 -14.55 -5.82 -18.15
C ALA A 38 -14.84 -5.83 -16.65
N GLN A 39 -15.01 -4.65 -16.07
CA GLN A 39 -15.72 -4.53 -14.81
C GLN A 39 -17.06 -5.17 -15.07
N SER A 40 -17.39 -6.23 -14.32
CA SER A 40 -18.69 -6.90 -14.46
C SER A 40 -19.77 -5.83 -14.41
N ALA A 41 -20.51 -5.68 -15.50
CA ALA A 41 -21.57 -4.70 -15.60
C ALA A 41 -22.55 -4.95 -14.43
N GLY A 42 -22.58 -4.02 -13.44
CA GLY A 42 -23.50 -4.08 -12.32
C GLY A 42 -22.88 -4.15 -10.93
N PHE A 43 -21.56 -4.33 -10.75
CA PHE A 43 -20.97 -4.26 -9.41
C PHE A 43 -20.61 -2.81 -9.06
N GLU A 44 -21.28 -2.27 -8.03
CA GLU A 44 -20.92 -1.00 -7.41
C GLU A 44 -20.50 -1.26 -5.96
N PRO A 45 -19.25 -0.92 -5.58
CA PRO A 45 -18.80 -1.12 -4.22
C PRO A 45 -19.53 -0.18 -3.25
N ALA A 46 -19.90 -0.69 -2.07
CA ALA A 46 -20.45 0.13 -1.00
C ALA A 46 -19.44 1.16 -0.52
N ARG A 47 -19.89 2.39 -0.26
CA ARG A 47 -19.07 3.49 0.24
C ARG A 47 -19.35 3.72 1.73
N HIS A 48 -18.30 3.92 2.51
CA HIS A 48 -18.38 4.15 3.95
C HIS A 48 -17.66 5.46 4.30
N GLY A 49 -18.24 6.27 5.19
CA GLY A 49 -17.66 7.55 5.60
C GLY A 49 -16.22 7.45 6.13
N ASN A 50 -15.88 6.33 6.79
CA ASN A 50 -14.52 6.11 7.30
C ASN A 50 -13.45 5.98 6.19
N ASP A 51 -13.86 5.69 4.96
CA ASP A 51 -12.97 5.47 3.81
C ASP A 51 -13.10 6.59 2.78
N ALA A 52 -13.96 7.60 3.02
CA ALA A 52 -14.25 8.69 2.08
C ALA A 52 -12.99 9.46 1.66
N TRP A 53 -12.05 9.65 2.58
CA TRP A 53 -10.77 10.30 2.33
C TRP A 53 -9.99 9.69 1.16
N LEU A 54 -10.13 8.38 0.89
CA LEU A 54 -9.52 7.73 -0.28
C LEU A 54 -10.04 8.30 -1.60
N GLY A 55 -11.30 8.73 -1.63
CA GLY A 55 -11.91 9.36 -2.80
C GLY A 55 -11.56 10.84 -2.95
N GLU A 56 -11.20 11.50 -1.85
CA GLU A 56 -10.93 12.94 -1.77
C GLU A 56 -9.49 13.28 -2.17
N LEU A 57 -8.55 12.32 -2.12
CA LEU A 57 -7.18 12.56 -2.53
C LEU A 57 -7.12 12.90 -4.02
N ALA A 58 -6.48 14.03 -4.33
CA ALA A 58 -6.26 14.47 -5.71
C ALA A 58 -5.23 13.58 -6.43
N GLY A 59 -5.33 13.52 -7.75
CA GLY A 59 -4.43 12.76 -8.60
C GLY A 59 -5.16 11.90 -9.61
N SER A 60 -4.61 11.79 -10.82
CA SER A 60 -5.13 10.96 -11.91
C SER A 60 -4.70 9.50 -11.80
N HIS A 61 -3.59 9.24 -11.10
CA HIS A 61 -3.08 7.92 -10.77
C HIS A 61 -3.30 7.63 -9.28
N ARG A 62 -3.73 6.41 -8.95
CA ARG A 62 -4.04 6.02 -7.58
C ARG A 62 -3.27 4.77 -7.21
N VAL A 63 -2.42 4.86 -6.17
CA VAL A 63 -1.57 3.76 -5.73
C VAL A 63 -1.66 3.61 -4.21
N PHE A 64 -1.93 2.39 -3.76
CA PHE A 64 -1.90 1.99 -2.36
C PHE A 64 -0.77 0.96 -2.17
N ILE A 65 0.21 1.29 -1.34
CA ILE A 65 1.36 0.43 -1.04
C ILE A 65 1.16 -0.14 0.36
N ASP A 66 0.84 -1.42 0.44
CA ASP A 66 0.62 -2.12 1.71
C ASP A 66 1.95 -2.68 2.25
N SER A 67 2.22 -2.52 3.55
CA SER A 67 3.39 -3.05 4.20
C SER A 67 3.07 -3.70 5.54
N SER A 68 3.78 -4.79 5.89
CA SER A 68 3.50 -5.52 7.12
C SER A 68 4.72 -5.82 8.00
N THR A 69 5.92 -5.67 7.47
CA THR A 69 7.18 -5.87 8.17
C THR A 69 7.93 -4.55 8.35
N LEU A 70 8.96 -4.50 9.18
CA LEU A 70 9.83 -3.34 9.30
C LEU A 70 10.51 -3.03 7.96
N GLU A 71 11.06 -4.05 7.30
CA GLU A 71 11.69 -3.91 5.98
C GLU A 71 10.67 -3.46 4.93
N GLY A 72 9.50 -4.10 4.90
CA GLY A 72 8.41 -3.71 3.99
C GLY A 72 7.96 -2.28 4.18
N GLY A 73 7.92 -1.76 5.42
CA GLY A 73 7.61 -0.36 5.69
C GLY A 73 8.64 0.61 5.10
N ALA A 74 9.93 0.29 5.21
CA ALA A 74 10.99 1.06 4.60
C ALA A 74 10.96 0.97 3.05
N ASN A 75 10.76 -0.24 2.51
CA ASN A 75 10.62 -0.47 1.07
C ASN A 75 9.39 0.24 0.49
N ALA A 76 8.29 0.38 1.24
CA ALA A 76 7.10 1.10 0.79
C ALA A 76 7.40 2.57 0.47
N LEU A 77 8.23 3.25 1.28
CA LEU A 77 8.69 4.62 0.99
C LEU A 77 9.54 4.65 -0.28
N ARG A 78 10.43 3.65 -0.45
CA ARG A 78 11.24 3.51 -1.67
C ARG A 78 10.37 3.32 -2.91
N PHE A 79 9.33 2.47 -2.83
CA PHE A 79 8.41 2.23 -3.95
C PHE A 79 7.64 3.50 -4.32
N ALA A 80 7.10 4.21 -3.31
CA ALA A 80 6.41 5.48 -3.53
C ALA A 80 7.31 6.49 -4.24
N SER A 81 8.53 6.68 -3.75
CA SER A 81 9.52 7.58 -4.36
C SER A 81 9.88 7.15 -5.79
N ASN A 82 10.12 5.87 -6.03
CA ASN A 82 10.49 5.39 -7.36
C ASN A 82 9.37 5.64 -8.38
N ILE A 83 8.10 5.40 -7.99
CA ILE A 83 6.95 5.66 -8.86
C ILE A 83 6.89 7.15 -9.21
N ILE A 84 6.96 8.04 -8.20
CA ILE A 84 6.87 9.48 -8.40
C ILE A 84 8.03 9.99 -9.27
N LYS A 85 9.28 9.61 -8.93
CA LYS A 85 10.47 10.04 -9.68
C LYS A 85 10.45 9.55 -11.11
N SER A 86 10.14 8.27 -11.35
CA SER A 86 10.07 7.74 -12.71
C SER A 86 8.97 8.43 -13.54
N HIS A 87 7.85 8.80 -12.92
CA HIS A 87 6.80 9.55 -13.59
C HIS A 87 7.26 10.97 -13.99
N ILE A 88 8.01 11.62 -13.12
CA ILE A 88 8.58 12.94 -13.43
C ILE A 88 9.63 12.83 -14.55
N ASP A 89 10.53 11.85 -14.44
CA ASP A 89 11.70 11.75 -15.32
C ASP A 89 11.36 11.25 -16.73
N GLU A 90 10.38 10.33 -16.84
CA GLU A 90 10.10 9.60 -18.09
C GLU A 90 8.76 9.99 -18.75
N TYR A 91 7.84 10.61 -17.99
CA TYR A 91 6.49 10.94 -18.49
C TYR A 91 6.15 12.44 -18.41
N GLU A 92 7.15 13.29 -18.11
CA GLU A 92 6.98 14.74 -17.93
C GLU A 92 5.89 15.09 -16.89
N GLY A 93 5.66 14.18 -15.93
CA GLY A 93 4.63 14.30 -14.91
C GLY A 93 5.11 15.08 -13.69
N LYS A 94 4.30 15.07 -12.65
CA LYS A 94 4.60 15.69 -11.35
C LYS A 94 4.07 14.83 -10.19
N ALA A 95 4.60 15.02 -9.00
CA ALA A 95 4.20 14.26 -7.82
C ALA A 95 2.68 14.36 -7.55
N SER A 96 2.09 15.53 -7.77
CA SER A 96 0.65 15.77 -7.58
C SER A 96 -0.27 15.02 -8.55
N ASP A 97 0.26 14.31 -9.54
CA ASP A 97 -0.53 13.45 -10.41
C ASP A 97 -0.92 12.13 -9.74
N TYR A 98 -0.33 11.86 -8.57
CA TYR A 98 -0.61 10.65 -7.79
C TYR A 98 -1.40 10.93 -6.50
N ALA A 99 -2.51 10.21 -6.33
CA ALA A 99 -3.08 9.91 -5.02
C ALA A 99 -2.31 8.71 -4.46
N MET A 100 -1.22 8.97 -3.71
CA MET A 100 -0.32 7.97 -3.19
C MET A 100 -0.60 7.70 -1.71
N VAL A 101 -0.82 6.43 -1.35
CA VAL A 101 -1.03 5.99 0.03
C VAL A 101 -0.04 4.88 0.38
N VAL A 102 0.69 5.06 1.48
CA VAL A 102 1.52 4.02 2.11
C VAL A 102 0.81 3.52 3.36
N CYS A 103 0.61 2.21 3.48
CA CYS A 103 -0.04 1.60 4.63
C CYS A 103 0.98 0.96 5.56
N PHE A 104 0.97 1.40 6.82
CA PHE A 104 1.75 0.82 7.90
C PHE A 104 0.86 -0.05 8.79
N ARG A 105 1.11 -1.37 8.80
CA ARG A 105 0.40 -2.34 9.63
C ARG A 105 1.33 -3.41 10.20
N HIS A 106 0.90 -4.16 11.20
CA HIS A 106 1.70 -5.19 11.87
C HIS A 106 3.08 -4.66 12.32
N GLY A 107 4.17 -5.19 11.80
CA GLY A 107 5.54 -4.80 12.13
C GLY A 107 5.89 -3.38 11.71
N SER A 108 5.36 -2.88 10.59
CA SER A 108 5.61 -1.51 10.13
C SER A 108 4.75 -0.44 10.83
N ALA A 109 3.74 -0.83 11.65
CA ALA A 109 2.77 0.11 12.21
C ALA A 109 3.42 1.24 13.02
N SER A 110 4.52 0.98 13.73
CA SER A 110 5.24 1.98 14.53
C SER A 110 5.85 3.11 13.68
N TYR A 111 6.12 2.89 12.39
CA TYR A 111 6.59 3.95 11.49
C TYR A 111 5.54 5.05 11.25
N GLY A 112 4.28 4.76 11.53
CA GLY A 112 3.21 5.76 11.52
C GLY A 112 3.22 6.75 12.69
N PHE A 113 4.19 6.66 13.61
CA PHE A 113 4.25 7.48 14.82
C PHE A 113 5.47 8.41 14.79
N GLY A 114 5.27 9.64 15.26
CA GLY A 114 6.30 10.68 15.27
C GLY A 114 7.42 10.44 16.29
N ASP A 115 8.52 11.15 16.12
CA ASP A 115 9.75 11.01 16.90
C ASP A 115 9.55 11.14 18.41
N ALA A 116 8.62 12.00 18.85
CA ALA A 116 8.33 12.16 20.28
C ALA A 116 7.82 10.85 20.93
N LEU A 117 7.02 10.06 20.22
CA LEU A 117 6.57 8.76 20.71
C LEU A 117 7.71 7.75 20.71
N TRP A 118 8.57 7.75 19.70
CA TRP A 118 9.75 6.89 19.65
C TRP A 118 10.74 7.21 20.77
N ALA A 119 10.98 8.48 21.05
CA ALA A 119 11.81 8.91 22.19
C ALA A 119 11.24 8.45 23.54
N LYS A 120 9.90 8.46 23.68
CA LYS A 120 9.21 8.09 24.91
C LYS A 120 9.12 6.56 25.11
N TYR A 121 8.96 5.79 24.03
CA TYR A 121 8.69 4.36 24.08
C TYR A 121 9.63 3.52 23.19
N PRO A 122 10.96 3.71 23.23
CA PRO A 122 11.89 3.10 22.27
C PRO A 122 11.83 1.58 22.28
N ALA A 123 11.78 0.93 23.46
CA ALA A 123 11.74 -0.52 23.59
C ALA A 123 10.46 -1.17 23.02
N ILE A 124 9.36 -0.42 22.98
CA ILE A 124 8.06 -0.89 22.47
C ILE A 124 7.95 -0.65 20.97
N LEU A 125 8.23 0.57 20.53
CA LEU A 125 8.12 0.96 19.12
C LEU A 125 9.24 0.39 18.26
N GLY A 126 10.44 0.27 18.82
CA GLY A 126 11.62 -0.32 18.19
C GLY A 126 11.73 -1.83 18.31
N ARG A 127 10.65 -2.54 18.72
CA ARG A 127 10.68 -4.01 18.84
C ARG A 127 11.14 -4.65 17.52
N GLY A 128 12.23 -5.44 17.59
CA GLY A 128 12.85 -6.09 16.43
C GLY A 128 13.94 -5.26 15.76
N ILE A 129 14.28 -4.10 16.33
CA ILE A 129 15.43 -3.28 15.91
C ILE A 129 16.43 -3.23 17.08
N ASP A 130 17.68 -3.57 16.84
CA ASP A 130 18.73 -3.58 17.85
C ASP A 130 19.92 -2.73 17.38
N PRO A 131 20.35 -1.69 18.12
CA PRO A 131 19.68 -1.14 19.32
C PRO A 131 18.34 -0.49 18.99
N ALA A 132 17.41 -0.46 19.97
CA ALA A 132 16.11 0.19 19.79
C ALA A 132 16.29 1.70 19.56
N PRO A 133 15.80 2.25 18.43
CA PRO A 133 15.99 3.67 18.10
C PRO A 133 15.12 4.57 18.97
N THR A 134 15.63 5.77 19.27
CA THR A 134 14.93 6.81 20.02
C THR A 134 14.22 7.85 19.13
N SER A 135 14.24 7.64 17.82
CA SER A 135 13.49 8.39 16.81
C SER A 135 12.94 7.43 15.78
N ASN A 136 11.93 7.84 15.05
CA ASN A 136 11.39 7.01 13.98
C ASN A 136 12.45 6.80 12.90
N PRO A 137 12.87 5.55 12.60
CA PRO A 137 13.90 5.28 11.59
C PRO A 137 13.54 5.82 10.19
N MET A 138 12.25 6.09 9.94
CA MET A 138 11.76 6.64 8.67
C MET A 138 11.70 8.17 8.66
N SER A 139 12.00 8.86 9.78
CA SER A 139 12.06 10.33 9.82
C SER A 139 13.27 10.89 9.06
N THR A 140 14.31 10.09 8.87
CA THR A 140 15.52 10.50 8.15
C THR A 140 15.76 9.64 6.92
N ALA A 141 16.36 10.25 5.89
CA ALA A 141 16.78 9.54 4.69
C ALA A 141 17.93 8.57 5.02
N ASN A 142 17.79 7.32 4.61
CA ASN A 142 18.80 6.28 4.84
C ASN A 142 18.72 5.20 3.73
N ALA A 143 19.64 4.23 3.75
CA ALA A 143 19.72 3.19 2.72
C ALA A 143 18.47 2.28 2.72
N ALA A 144 17.87 1.99 3.87
CA ALA A 144 16.72 1.10 3.97
C ALA A 144 15.48 1.70 3.30
N ASN A 145 15.23 3.01 3.47
CA ASN A 145 14.11 3.71 2.84
C ASN A 145 14.46 4.33 1.47
N GLY A 146 15.57 3.94 0.86
CA GLY A 146 15.98 4.43 -0.47
C GLY A 146 16.31 5.91 -0.49
N GLN A 147 16.86 6.45 0.60
CA GLN A 147 17.17 7.87 0.79
C GLN A 147 15.92 8.78 0.84
N ASN A 148 14.78 8.24 1.30
CA ASN A 148 13.52 8.98 1.44
C ASN A 148 13.11 9.04 2.91
N SER A 149 12.72 10.21 3.40
CA SER A 149 12.13 10.38 4.72
C SER A 149 10.61 10.50 4.63
N ILE A 150 9.91 10.30 5.76
CA ILE A 150 8.49 10.61 5.87
C ILE A 150 8.23 12.06 5.44
N ASP A 151 9.06 13.01 5.89
CA ASP A 151 8.90 14.42 5.53
C ASP A 151 9.04 14.67 4.03
N SER A 152 9.96 13.98 3.34
CA SER A 152 10.07 14.09 1.88
C SER A 152 8.82 13.54 1.19
N MET A 153 8.31 12.40 1.66
CA MET A 153 7.09 11.80 1.13
C MET A 153 5.85 12.68 1.37
N VAL A 154 5.74 13.32 2.53
CA VAL A 154 4.68 14.30 2.84
C VAL A 154 4.73 15.47 1.86
N LYS A 155 5.92 16.00 1.56
CA LYS A 155 6.10 17.08 0.57
C LYS A 155 5.69 16.67 -0.84
N ASP A 156 5.88 15.41 -1.18
CA ASP A 156 5.44 14.82 -2.46
C ASP A 156 3.94 14.47 -2.47
N GLY A 157 3.21 14.76 -1.39
CA GLY A 157 1.76 14.51 -1.30
C GLY A 157 1.38 13.09 -0.93
N VAL A 158 2.30 12.29 -0.39
CA VAL A 158 2.01 10.94 0.10
C VAL A 158 1.19 10.99 1.39
N HIS A 159 0.15 10.17 1.47
CA HIS A 159 -0.66 9.94 2.65
C HIS A 159 -0.34 8.58 3.27
N PHE A 160 -0.61 8.45 4.58
CA PHE A 160 -0.28 7.24 5.33
C PHE A 160 -1.53 6.63 5.97
N ALA A 161 -1.83 5.37 5.60
CA ALA A 161 -2.87 4.59 6.26
C ALA A 161 -2.28 3.83 7.45
N ILE A 162 -2.69 4.14 8.69
CA ILE A 162 -2.17 3.50 9.89
C ILE A 162 -3.20 2.53 10.46
N CYS A 163 -2.82 1.26 10.64
CA CYS A 163 -3.71 0.20 11.12
C CYS A 163 -4.10 0.39 12.59
N LYS A 164 -5.36 0.75 12.90
CA LYS A 164 -5.87 0.87 14.28
C LYS A 164 -5.71 -0.40 15.11
N ARG A 165 -5.88 -1.59 14.49
CA ARG A 165 -5.71 -2.84 15.23
C ARG A 165 -4.26 -3.04 15.70
N SER A 166 -3.28 -2.70 14.86
CA SER A 166 -1.86 -2.75 15.25
C SER A 166 -1.53 -1.66 16.27
N SER A 167 -2.02 -0.43 16.06
CA SER A 167 -1.82 0.69 17.00
C SER A 167 -2.41 0.40 18.38
N ARG A 168 -3.60 -0.21 18.47
CA ARG A 168 -4.20 -0.62 19.76
C ARG A 168 -3.40 -1.72 20.46
N ARG A 169 -2.79 -2.64 19.71
CA ARG A 169 -1.88 -3.64 20.31
C ARG A 169 -0.64 -2.98 20.89
N ILE A 170 -0.08 -2.01 20.19
CA ILE A 170 1.05 -1.20 20.69
C ILE A 170 0.62 -0.41 21.92
N ALA A 171 -0.54 0.24 21.90
CA ALA A 171 -1.12 0.96 23.03
C ALA A 171 -1.30 0.08 24.27
N ALA A 172 -1.75 -1.17 24.09
CA ALA A 172 -1.83 -2.13 25.20
C ALA A 172 -0.46 -2.45 25.80
N GLY A 173 0.58 -2.59 24.98
CA GLY A 173 1.97 -2.77 25.47
C GLY A 173 2.51 -1.53 26.20
N ILE A 174 2.16 -0.31 25.74
CA ILE A 174 2.48 0.93 26.44
C ILE A 174 1.76 0.98 27.81
N ALA A 175 0.47 0.67 27.83
CA ALA A 175 -0.34 0.64 29.05
C ALA A 175 0.23 -0.34 30.10
N GLU A 176 0.61 -1.53 29.67
CA GLU A 176 1.24 -2.53 30.54
C GLU A 176 2.57 -2.04 31.13
N ALA A 177 3.39 -1.35 30.32
CA ALA A 177 4.69 -0.86 30.75
C ALA A 177 4.63 0.40 31.62
N THR A 178 3.58 1.22 31.52
CA THR A 178 3.51 2.56 32.14
C THR A 178 2.41 2.71 33.18
N GLY A 179 1.43 1.80 33.21
CA GLY A 179 0.29 1.86 34.13
C GLY A 179 -0.83 2.81 33.70
N VAL A 180 -0.75 3.44 32.51
CA VAL A 180 -1.88 4.19 31.93
C VAL A 180 -2.91 3.21 31.34
N THR A 181 -4.12 3.69 31.01
CA THR A 181 -5.11 2.84 30.33
C THR A 181 -4.75 2.63 28.85
N PRO A 182 -5.16 1.51 28.23
CA PRO A 182 -4.98 1.31 26.79
C PRO A 182 -5.62 2.42 25.93
N GLU A 183 -6.71 3.01 26.40
CA GLU A 183 -7.42 4.11 25.74
C GLU A 183 -6.60 5.41 25.76
N GLU A 184 -5.99 5.73 26.89
CA GLU A 184 -5.09 6.89 27.01
C GLU A 184 -3.84 6.71 26.15
N ALA A 185 -3.21 5.52 26.18
CA ALA A 185 -2.07 5.21 25.35
C ALA A 185 -2.42 5.28 23.84
N PHE A 186 -3.61 4.82 23.45
CA PHE A 186 -4.06 4.92 22.07
C PHE A 186 -4.35 6.36 21.66
N ALA A 187 -4.93 7.17 22.52
CA ALA A 187 -5.16 8.59 22.29
C ALA A 187 -3.82 9.34 22.09
N GLU A 188 -2.80 9.01 22.89
CA GLU A 188 -1.45 9.56 22.74
C GLU A 188 -0.82 9.16 21.39
N ILE A 189 -0.97 7.89 20.98
CA ILE A 189 -0.52 7.43 19.66
C ILE A 189 -1.19 8.23 18.53
N VAL A 190 -2.50 8.46 18.62
CA VAL A 190 -3.23 9.22 17.60
C VAL A 190 -2.76 10.68 17.55
N ALA A 191 -2.55 11.30 18.70
CA ALA A 191 -2.08 12.68 18.80
C ALA A 191 -0.62 12.83 18.31
N GLY A 192 0.21 11.80 18.47
CA GLY A 192 1.61 11.79 18.07
C GLY A 192 1.86 11.12 16.71
N ALA A 193 0.86 10.99 15.85
CA ALA A 193 1.03 10.41 14.50
C ALA A 193 1.87 11.31 13.58
N ILE A 194 2.47 10.70 12.56
CA ILE A 194 3.14 11.44 11.48
C ILE A 194 2.15 12.30 10.69
N PRO A 195 2.63 13.35 9.96
CA PRO A 195 1.75 14.13 9.09
C PRO A 195 1.07 13.27 8.01
N ASN A 196 -0.06 13.73 7.49
CA ASN A 196 -0.89 13.04 6.49
C ASN A 196 -1.36 11.64 6.90
N ALA A 197 -1.44 11.35 8.20
CA ALA A 197 -1.84 10.05 8.73
C ALA A 197 -3.36 9.91 8.79
N HIS A 198 -3.85 8.74 8.35
CA HIS A 198 -5.25 8.31 8.46
C HIS A 198 -5.30 6.98 9.22
N PHE A 199 -5.91 6.99 10.40
CA PHE A 199 -6.10 5.76 11.18
C PHE A 199 -7.25 4.94 10.60
N VAL A 200 -6.92 3.88 9.87
CA VAL A 200 -7.88 2.96 9.23
C VAL A 200 -8.27 1.82 10.17
N ALA A 201 -9.49 1.29 10.05
CA ALA A 201 -10.01 0.25 10.92
C ALA A 201 -9.08 -0.97 11.03
N ALA A 202 -8.58 -1.43 9.88
CA ALA A 202 -7.49 -2.42 9.75
C ALA A 202 -6.78 -2.18 8.43
N GLY A 203 -5.44 -2.32 8.39
CA GLY A 203 -4.67 -2.09 7.16
C GLY A 203 -5.10 -3.02 6.02
N VAL A 204 -5.33 -4.31 6.30
CA VAL A 204 -5.83 -5.26 5.29
C VAL A 204 -7.22 -4.89 4.75
N LEU A 205 -8.10 -4.30 5.57
CA LEU A 205 -9.39 -3.80 5.10
C LEU A 205 -9.20 -2.55 4.25
N ALA A 206 -8.32 -1.63 4.66
CA ALA A 206 -8.01 -0.43 3.88
C ALA A 206 -7.45 -0.78 2.49
N ALA A 207 -6.63 -1.82 2.37
CA ALA A 207 -6.11 -2.30 1.10
C ALA A 207 -7.24 -2.78 0.14
N THR A 208 -8.27 -3.46 0.66
CA THR A 208 -9.43 -3.84 -0.16
C THR A 208 -10.29 -2.64 -0.52
N ARG A 209 -10.53 -1.73 0.45
CA ARG A 209 -11.29 -0.49 0.21
C ARG A 209 -10.60 0.41 -0.81
N ALA A 210 -9.28 0.56 -0.74
CA ALA A 210 -8.53 1.34 -1.72
C ALA A 210 -8.77 0.85 -3.16
N GLN A 211 -8.79 -0.46 -3.38
CA GLN A 211 -9.10 -1.02 -4.70
C GLN A 211 -10.52 -0.67 -5.17
N GLU A 212 -11.50 -0.63 -4.26
CA GLU A 212 -12.87 -0.16 -4.55
C GLU A 212 -12.92 1.33 -4.90
N TYR A 213 -11.91 2.12 -4.48
CA TYR A 213 -11.67 3.51 -4.88
C TYR A 213 -10.73 3.64 -6.08
N SER A 214 -10.52 2.54 -6.83
CA SER A 214 -9.69 2.47 -8.05
C SER A 214 -8.19 2.66 -7.81
N TYR A 215 -7.70 2.35 -6.61
CA TYR A 215 -6.28 2.28 -6.35
C TYR A 215 -5.67 0.98 -6.88
N SER A 216 -4.51 1.07 -7.52
CA SER A 216 -3.64 -0.08 -7.73
C SER A 216 -3.05 -0.50 -6.39
N LEU A 217 -2.99 -1.79 -6.11
CA LEU A 217 -2.42 -2.32 -4.88
C LEU A 217 -1.02 -2.90 -5.16
N LEU A 218 -0.04 -2.42 -4.39
CA LEU A 218 1.28 -3.01 -4.28
C LEU A 218 1.48 -3.53 -2.87
N TYR A 219 2.17 -4.65 -2.73
CA TYR A 219 2.59 -5.19 -1.44
C TYR A 219 4.10 -5.11 -1.31
N SER A 220 4.56 -4.61 -0.18
CA SER A 220 5.96 -4.43 0.18
C SER A 220 6.29 -5.24 1.43
N GLU A 221 7.31 -6.08 1.31
CA GLU A 221 7.81 -6.94 2.39
C GLU A 221 9.32 -6.81 2.55
#